data_e86615563ec465f74a5d6db94fa630ee
#
_entry.id   e86615563ec465f74a5d6db94fa630ee
#
_cell.length_a   1.000
_cell.length_b   1.000
_cell.length_c   1.000
_cell.angle_alpha   90.00
_cell.angle_beta   90.00
_cell.angle_gamma   90.00
#
_symmetry.space_group_name_H-M   'P 1'
#
loop_
_entity.id
_entity.type
_entity.pdbx_description
1 polymer ?
#
loop_
_entity_poly.entity_id
_entity_poly.type
_entity_poly.pdbx_seq_one_letter_code
_entity_poly.pdbx_strand_id
1 'polypeptide(L)'
;MKLDGIYIPSFNKDLSFIKKKDRRLKVLGSAHNFEEIVIKKRQKVDFLFISPIFKTNKSSKFLDIYKFNIFSKFSKKKVIALGGINKSNIKKINMVRCSGYAGISHFLKK
;
A
#
# COMPACT_ATOMS: atom_id res chain seq x y z
N MET A 1 -22.46 -7.02 2.12
CA MET A 1 -21.35 -6.26 2.73
C MET A 1 -21.30 -4.87 2.13
N LYS A 2 -21.29 -3.87 2.98
CA LYS A 2 -21.15 -2.50 2.49
C LYS A 2 -19.70 -2.21 2.20
N LEU A 3 -19.46 -1.63 1.03
CA LEU A 3 -18.13 -1.15 0.69
C LEU A 3 -17.97 0.24 1.27
N ASP A 4 -17.10 0.37 2.26
CA ASP A 4 -16.85 1.66 2.90
C ASP A 4 -15.66 2.38 2.29
N GLY A 5 -15.16 1.91 1.15
CA GLY A 5 -13.99 2.49 0.53
C GLY A 5 -13.91 2.28 -0.97
N ILE A 6 -13.05 3.05 -1.57
CA ILE A 6 -12.72 2.99 -3.00
C ILE A 6 -11.25 2.64 -3.12
N TYR A 7 -10.93 1.70 -4.01
CA TYR A 7 -9.54 1.32 -4.28
C TYR A 7 -9.06 1.90 -5.60
N ILE A 8 -7.88 2.54 -5.57
CA ILE A 8 -7.27 3.14 -6.75
C ILE A 8 -5.97 2.40 -7.06
N PRO A 9 -5.91 1.67 -8.18
CA PRO A 9 -4.67 0.99 -8.57
C PRO A 9 -3.52 1.96 -8.80
N SER A 10 -2.30 1.44 -8.75
CA SER A 10 -1.10 2.25 -8.88
C SER A 10 -1.02 3.01 -10.21
N PHE A 11 -1.52 2.40 -11.28
CA PHE A 11 -1.45 3.01 -12.61
C PHE A 11 -2.52 4.08 -12.88
N ASN A 12 -3.52 4.20 -12.01
CA ASN A 12 -4.59 5.17 -12.20
C ASN A 12 -4.15 6.54 -11.75
N LYS A 13 -4.22 7.53 -12.65
CA LYS A 13 -3.79 8.91 -12.38
C LYS A 13 -4.96 9.90 -12.34
N ASP A 14 -6.18 9.40 -12.39
CA ASP A 14 -7.38 10.25 -12.45
C ASP A 14 -7.60 10.99 -11.14
N LEU A 15 -7.78 12.29 -11.24
CA LEU A 15 -8.04 13.17 -10.09
C LEU A 15 -9.51 13.60 -9.99
N SER A 16 -10.33 13.23 -10.96
CA SER A 16 -11.71 13.73 -11.04
C SER A 16 -12.57 13.30 -9.86
N PHE A 17 -12.33 12.14 -9.29
CA PHE A 17 -13.15 11.62 -8.20
C PHE A 17 -12.96 12.40 -6.89
N ILE A 18 -11.91 13.20 -6.76
CA ILE A 18 -11.68 13.99 -5.54
C ILE A 18 -12.85 14.91 -5.26
N LYS A 19 -13.43 15.50 -6.31
CA LYS A 19 -14.55 16.41 -6.18
C LYS A 19 -15.83 15.72 -5.75
N LYS A 20 -15.91 14.41 -5.95
CA LYS A 20 -17.11 13.61 -5.66
C LYS A 20 -16.95 12.76 -4.41
N LYS A 21 -15.80 12.84 -3.74
CA LYS A 21 -15.53 11.99 -2.60
C LYS A 21 -16.47 12.29 -1.44
N ASP A 22 -17.22 11.29 -1.01
CA ASP A 22 -17.99 11.35 0.22
C ASP A 22 -17.02 11.17 1.39
N ARG A 23 -17.12 12.03 2.39
CA ARG A 23 -16.25 11.96 3.58
C ARG A 23 -16.35 10.65 4.34
N ARG A 24 -17.47 9.95 4.19
CA ARG A 24 -17.69 8.66 4.84
C ARG A 24 -16.99 7.53 4.14
N LEU A 25 -16.55 7.73 2.89
CA LEU A 25 -15.83 6.73 2.14
C LEU A 25 -14.33 6.88 2.34
N LYS A 26 -13.68 5.77 2.59
CA LYS A 26 -12.21 5.73 2.64
C LYS A 26 -11.67 5.43 1.25
N VAL A 27 -10.57 6.07 0.91
CA VAL A 27 -9.90 5.85 -0.37
C VAL A 27 -8.60 5.11 -0.11
N LEU A 28 -8.45 3.97 -0.77
CA LEU A 28 -7.27 3.12 -0.67
C LEU A 28 -6.52 3.20 -1.99
N GLY A 29 -5.23 3.42 -1.95
CA GLY A 29 -4.43 3.49 -3.16
C GLY A 29 -3.20 2.61 -3.06
N SER A 30 -2.65 2.22 -4.22
CA SER A 30 -1.43 1.42 -4.30
C SER A 30 -0.33 2.21 -4.96
N ALA A 31 0.91 1.98 -4.56
CA ALA A 31 2.07 2.59 -5.18
C ALA A 31 3.29 1.67 -5.06
N HIS A 32 4.15 1.70 -6.07
CA HIS A 32 5.38 0.89 -6.14
C HIS A 32 6.64 1.75 -6.18
N ASN A 33 6.50 3.07 -6.36
CA ASN A 33 7.65 3.97 -6.49
C ASN A 33 7.24 5.39 -6.07
N PHE A 34 8.22 6.30 -6.04
CA PHE A 34 7.97 7.68 -5.62
C PHE A 34 6.93 8.40 -6.49
N GLU A 35 7.01 8.21 -7.81
CA GLU A 35 6.08 8.88 -8.71
C GLU A 35 4.64 8.48 -8.42
N GLU A 36 4.42 7.19 -8.21
CA GLU A 36 3.09 6.69 -7.90
C GLU A 36 2.61 7.17 -6.54
N ILE A 37 3.52 7.28 -5.56
CA ILE A 37 3.17 7.82 -4.25
C ILE A 37 2.72 9.28 -4.38
N VAL A 38 3.41 10.09 -5.17
CA VAL A 38 3.04 11.49 -5.39
C VAL A 38 1.63 11.57 -6.00
N ILE A 39 1.36 10.73 -6.99
CA ILE A 39 0.04 10.69 -7.63
C ILE A 39 -1.04 10.31 -6.61
N LYS A 40 -0.79 9.30 -5.80
CA LYS A 40 -1.76 8.87 -4.78
C LYS A 40 -2.00 9.94 -3.72
N LYS A 41 -0.98 10.70 -3.37
CA LYS A 41 -1.16 11.85 -2.46
C LYS A 41 -2.06 12.91 -3.09
N ARG A 42 -1.91 13.17 -4.39
CA ARG A 42 -2.80 14.09 -5.11
C ARG A 42 -4.22 13.56 -5.21
N GLN A 43 -4.36 12.26 -5.28
CA GLN A 43 -5.66 11.59 -5.29
C GLN A 43 -6.30 11.53 -3.89
N LYS A 44 -5.57 12.01 -2.87
CA LYS A 44 -6.06 12.13 -1.50
C LYS A 44 -6.51 10.81 -0.90
N VAL A 45 -5.71 9.77 -1.12
CA VAL A 45 -5.98 8.46 -0.51
C VAL A 45 -5.87 8.57 1.01
N ASP A 46 -6.65 7.79 1.71
CA ASP A 46 -6.59 7.70 3.17
C ASP A 46 -5.58 6.66 3.62
N PHE A 47 -5.47 5.56 2.88
CA PHE A 47 -4.51 4.50 3.12
C PHE A 47 -3.72 4.21 1.86
N LEU A 48 -2.44 3.92 2.03
CA LEU A 48 -1.57 3.66 0.91
C LEU A 48 -0.93 2.28 1.05
N PHE A 49 -1.21 1.41 0.08
CA PHE A 49 -0.52 0.14 -0.03
C PHE A 49 0.81 0.36 -0.76
N ILE A 50 1.91 0.07 -0.11
CA ILE A 50 3.23 0.14 -0.73
C ILE A 50 3.74 -1.28 -0.90
N SER A 51 4.12 -1.64 -2.11
CA SER A 51 4.50 -3.01 -2.45
C SER A 51 5.49 -3.06 -3.59
N PRO A 52 6.15 -4.20 -3.83
CA PRO A 52 6.21 -5.34 -2.91
C PRO A 52 7.31 -5.12 -1.87
N ILE A 53 7.00 -5.37 -0.60
CA ILE A 53 8.01 -5.19 0.44
C ILE A 53 9.05 -6.30 0.41
N PHE A 54 8.61 -7.53 0.14
CA PHE A 54 9.48 -8.68 0.03
C PHE A 54 9.31 -9.38 -1.31
N LYS A 55 10.24 -10.28 -1.65
CA LYS A 55 10.20 -11.03 -2.89
C LYS A 55 8.90 -11.81 -3.04
N THR A 56 8.33 -11.78 -4.24
CA THR A 56 7.12 -12.54 -4.58
C THR A 56 7.39 -13.48 -5.74
N ASN A 57 6.45 -14.39 -6.00
CA ASN A 57 6.55 -15.28 -7.17
C ASN A 57 6.45 -14.50 -8.48
N LYS A 58 5.81 -13.35 -8.47
CA LYS A 58 5.61 -12.54 -9.66
C LYS A 58 6.72 -11.54 -9.92
N SER A 59 7.53 -11.24 -8.90
CA SER A 59 8.58 -10.25 -9.04
C SER A 59 9.74 -10.57 -8.13
N SER A 60 10.94 -10.58 -8.72
CA SER A 60 12.18 -10.69 -7.96
C SER A 60 12.61 -9.34 -7.41
N LYS A 61 12.05 -8.24 -7.93
CA LYS A 61 12.34 -6.90 -7.44
C LYS A 61 11.41 -6.58 -6.29
N PHE A 62 11.98 -6.09 -5.21
CA PHE A 62 11.20 -5.73 -4.02
C PHE A 62 11.92 -4.61 -3.28
N LEU A 63 11.19 -3.95 -2.39
CA LEU A 63 11.69 -2.76 -1.71
C LEU A 63 12.61 -3.08 -0.54
N ASP A 64 12.32 -4.15 0.18
CA ASP A 64 12.89 -4.48 1.47
C ASP A 64 12.59 -3.39 2.51
N ILE A 65 13.05 -3.63 3.73
CA ILE A 65 12.68 -2.79 4.89
C ILE A 65 13.14 -1.34 4.72
N TYR A 66 14.40 -1.15 4.34
CA TYR A 66 14.99 0.19 4.27
C TYR A 66 14.26 1.08 3.25
N LYS A 67 14.12 0.59 2.04
CA LYS A 67 13.47 1.37 0.97
C LYS A 67 11.99 1.56 1.25
N PHE A 68 11.34 0.55 1.80
CA PHE A 68 9.94 0.66 2.20
C PHE A 68 9.75 1.77 3.23
N ASN A 69 10.63 1.83 4.24
CA ASN A 69 10.52 2.85 5.27
C ASN A 69 10.73 4.26 4.72
N ILE A 70 11.63 4.43 3.74
CA ILE A 70 11.81 5.72 3.07
C ILE A 70 10.53 6.12 2.35
N PHE A 71 9.92 5.20 1.60
CA PHE A 71 8.67 5.47 0.88
C PHE A 71 7.53 5.79 1.84
N SER A 72 7.42 5.04 2.92
CA SER A 72 6.38 5.25 3.93
C SER A 72 6.49 6.63 4.56
N LYS A 73 7.69 7.01 4.97
CA LYS A 73 7.93 8.33 5.56
C LYS A 73 7.64 9.45 4.57
N PHE A 74 8.06 9.26 3.32
CA PHE A 74 7.81 10.23 2.27
C PHE A 74 6.32 10.45 2.02
N SER A 75 5.54 9.39 2.08
CA SER A 75 4.10 9.46 1.77
C SER A 75 3.31 10.29 2.78
N LYS A 76 3.71 10.29 4.04
CA LYS A 76 2.98 10.93 5.15
C LYS A 76 1.55 10.43 5.27
N LYS A 77 1.31 9.20 4.83
CA LYS A 77 -0.01 8.56 4.89
C LYS A 77 0.05 7.35 5.80
N LYS A 78 -1.11 6.82 6.15
CA LYS A 78 -1.19 5.52 6.80
C LYS A 78 -0.86 4.47 5.76
N VAL A 79 0.23 3.74 5.98
CA VAL A 79 0.78 2.82 5.00
C VAL A 79 0.52 1.39 5.42
N ILE A 80 0.16 0.56 4.44
CA ILE A 80 -0.01 -0.87 4.63
C ILE A 80 1.03 -1.57 3.77
N ALA A 81 1.84 -2.41 4.40
CA ALA A 81 2.85 -3.19 3.70
C ALA A 81 2.19 -4.36 2.97
N LEU A 82 2.58 -4.57 1.72
CA LEU A 82 1.99 -5.61 0.88
C LEU A 82 3.08 -6.27 0.03
N GLY A 83 2.89 -7.56 -0.22
CA GLY A 83 3.72 -8.31 -1.15
C GLY A 83 4.80 -9.15 -0.51
N GLY A 84 4.71 -10.44 -0.68
CA GLY A 84 5.74 -11.39 -0.26
C GLY A 84 5.85 -11.66 1.23
N ILE A 85 4.88 -11.22 2.02
CA ILE A 85 4.89 -11.46 3.47
C ILE A 85 4.49 -12.91 3.75
N ASN A 86 5.33 -13.61 4.51
CA ASN A 86 5.09 -15.02 4.85
C ASN A 86 5.69 -15.34 6.21
N LYS A 87 5.62 -16.61 6.62
CA LYS A 87 6.10 -17.03 7.93
C LYS A 87 7.60 -16.79 8.14
N SER A 88 8.38 -16.84 7.06
CA SER A 88 9.83 -16.70 7.18
C SER A 88 10.27 -15.25 7.37
N ASN A 89 9.48 -14.29 6.93
CA ASN A 89 9.86 -12.88 7.00
C ASN A 89 8.91 -12.00 7.82
N ILE A 90 7.82 -12.57 8.34
CA ILE A 90 6.80 -11.78 9.05
C ILE A 90 7.36 -11.05 10.27
N LYS A 91 8.38 -11.61 10.91
CA LYS A 91 9.00 -10.95 12.08
C LYS A 91 9.69 -9.65 11.71
N LYS A 92 10.13 -9.52 10.46
CA LYS A 92 10.77 -8.30 9.97
C LYS A 92 9.80 -7.12 9.90
N ILE A 93 8.50 -7.39 9.90
CA ILE A 93 7.47 -6.33 9.86
C ILE A 93 7.58 -5.41 11.08
N ASN A 94 8.09 -5.89 12.20
CA ASN A 94 8.28 -5.06 13.38
C ASN A 94 9.26 -3.91 13.15
N MET A 95 10.12 -4.02 12.13
CA MET A 95 11.07 -2.98 11.77
C MET A 95 10.55 -2.05 10.68
N VAL A 96 9.32 -2.28 10.23
CA VAL A 96 8.74 -1.57 9.09
C VAL A 96 7.80 -0.48 9.57
N ARG A 97 7.94 0.70 8.99
CA ARG A 97 7.09 1.84 9.29
C ARG A 97 5.75 1.71 8.55
N CYS A 98 4.81 1.01 9.17
CA CYS A 98 3.49 0.82 8.56
C CYS A 98 2.42 0.72 9.64
N SER A 99 1.18 1.02 9.25
CA SER A 99 0.02 0.89 10.13
C SER A 99 -0.54 -0.53 10.13
N GLY A 100 -0.16 -1.32 9.14
CA GLY A 100 -0.61 -2.70 9.02
C GLY A 100 0.10 -3.38 7.87
N TYR A 101 -0.19 -4.66 7.69
CA TYR A 101 0.39 -5.43 6.59
C TYR A 101 -0.63 -6.42 6.04
N ALA A 102 -0.45 -6.81 4.79
CA ALA A 102 -1.28 -7.81 4.14
C ALA A 102 -0.42 -8.70 3.27
N GLY A 103 -0.67 -9.98 3.33
CA GLY A 103 0.01 -10.95 2.49
C GLY A 103 -1.00 -11.93 1.95
N ILE A 104 -1.05 -12.07 0.64
CA ILE A 104 -2.01 -12.93 -0.01
C ILE A 104 -1.92 -14.36 0.53
N SER A 105 -0.70 -14.90 0.59
CA SER A 105 -0.50 -16.25 1.12
C SER A 105 -0.95 -16.41 2.56
N HIS A 106 -0.71 -15.38 3.37
CA HIS A 106 -1.07 -15.38 4.77
C HIS A 106 -2.59 -15.42 4.95
N PHE A 107 -3.30 -14.63 4.16
CA PHE A 107 -4.76 -14.60 4.23
C PHE A 107 -5.40 -15.86 3.70
N LEU A 108 -4.84 -16.46 2.66
CA LEU A 108 -5.43 -17.64 2.05
C LEU A 108 -5.26 -18.91 2.88
N LYS A 109 -4.44 -18.87 3.92
CA LYS A 109 -4.21 -20.03 4.78
C LYS A 109 -5.14 -20.13 5.96
N LYS A 110 -6.14 -19.38 5.98
CA LYS A 110 -7.13 -19.48 7.06
C LYS A 110 -7.85 -20.80 7.03
#